data_d1c47604df3663428c1f2a71f0fb7279
#
_entry.id   d1c47604df3663428c1f2a71f0fb7279
#
_cell.length_a   1.000
_cell.length_b   1.000
_cell.length_c   1.000
_cell.angle_alpha   90.00
_cell.angle_beta   90.00
_cell.angle_gamma   90.00
#
_symmetry.space_group_name_H-M   'P 1'
#
loop_
_entity.id
_entity.type
_entity.pdbx_description
1 polymer ?
#
loop_
_entity_poly.entity_id
_entity_poly.type
_entity_poly.pdbx_seq_one_letter_code
_entity_poly.pdbx_strand_id
1 'polypeptide(L)'
;MTVSFPLTAAALREHASDFRAYEQQLALELGGLSGLQINELTFARLTKPDPLRLFGLDGDGEGVLMLGTDQRDMLVPKLSETLLVLPPEGYVLDIGSGDGQTTSYALEGRSEPLSIIPLDPMEDSLRQYQDLFRTRHPEISVPRVITSGIDELIEAQIAGSDTLPEYFHAVISAHSIYFSSSAPGFLSFALDRLHPGGKLLLVFAEGLGRFTGGMTLGYLEKYGLDPEGKERSSQTVLDQMIGLANGTTSRSDCHASLLKALARNDFRVAEVVTQPTRIYGHDLGDMIAFAFINKLPIIDQNLTRQIAYVSQRLQESPDTFDLRVHVSGPRARMFSLAQPQLFLAVEKL
;
A
#
# COMPACT_ATOMS: atom_id res chain seq x y z
N MET A 1 -27.78 5.40 -0.80
CA MET A 1 -27.28 4.47 0.26
C MET A 1 -26.82 3.18 -0.38
N THR A 2 -25.63 2.73 -0.06
CA THR A 2 -25.16 1.39 -0.50
C THR A 2 -25.62 0.36 0.53
N VAL A 3 -26.30 -0.69 0.08
CA VAL A 3 -26.69 -1.82 0.93
C VAL A 3 -25.78 -3.00 0.62
N SER A 4 -25.15 -3.55 1.65
CA SER A 4 -24.30 -4.73 1.55
C SER A 4 -24.62 -5.75 2.63
N PHE A 5 -24.40 -7.02 2.35
CA PHE A 5 -24.62 -8.13 3.27
C PHE A 5 -23.32 -8.91 3.48
N PRO A 6 -23.00 -9.32 4.73
CA PRO A 6 -21.90 -10.22 4.98
C PRO A 6 -22.19 -11.58 4.33
N LEU A 7 -21.15 -12.19 3.77
CA LEU A 7 -21.20 -13.55 3.26
C LEU A 7 -20.73 -14.52 4.34
N THR A 8 -21.51 -15.56 4.57
CA THR A 8 -21.17 -16.61 5.53
C THR A 8 -20.48 -17.79 4.84
N ALA A 9 -19.71 -18.57 5.60
CA ALA A 9 -19.11 -19.79 5.09
C ALA A 9 -20.15 -20.78 4.53
N ALA A 10 -21.39 -20.76 5.05
CA ALA A 10 -22.48 -21.59 4.53
C ALA A 10 -22.91 -21.13 3.11
N ALA A 11 -23.08 -19.82 2.89
CA ALA A 11 -23.39 -19.27 1.58
C ALA A 11 -22.28 -19.54 0.57
N LEU A 12 -21.01 -19.41 0.97
CA LEU A 12 -19.87 -19.65 0.08
C LEU A 12 -19.72 -21.13 -0.32
N ARG A 13 -20.16 -22.07 0.50
CA ARG A 13 -20.17 -23.50 0.12
C ARG A 13 -21.06 -23.79 -1.11
N GLU A 14 -22.12 -23.03 -1.31
CA GLU A 14 -22.97 -23.13 -2.50
C GLU A 14 -22.22 -22.70 -3.77
N HIS A 15 -21.16 -21.92 -3.64
CA HIS A 15 -20.27 -21.45 -4.72
C HIS A 15 -18.97 -22.25 -4.85
N ALA A 16 -18.87 -23.43 -4.24
CA ALA A 16 -17.61 -24.20 -4.24
C ALA A 16 -17.12 -24.62 -5.65
N SER A 17 -18.03 -24.78 -6.60
CA SER A 17 -17.67 -25.02 -8.02
C SER A 17 -17.05 -23.77 -8.66
N ASP A 18 -17.55 -22.59 -8.32
CA ASP A 18 -17.08 -21.33 -8.86
C ASP A 18 -15.67 -21.03 -8.35
N PHE A 19 -15.40 -21.28 -7.07
CA PHE A 19 -14.04 -21.16 -6.50
C PHE A 19 -13.02 -22.00 -7.28
N ARG A 20 -13.35 -23.25 -7.62
CA ARG A 20 -12.44 -24.11 -8.42
C ARG A 20 -12.22 -23.57 -9.83
N ALA A 21 -13.24 -23.02 -10.45
CA ALA A 21 -13.11 -22.38 -11.75
C ALA A 21 -12.21 -21.14 -11.69
N TYR A 22 -12.38 -20.30 -10.69
CA TYR A 22 -11.50 -19.13 -10.45
C TYR A 22 -10.07 -19.52 -10.13
N GLU A 23 -9.83 -20.56 -9.32
CA GLU A 23 -8.50 -21.07 -9.03
C GLU A 23 -7.76 -21.47 -10.33
N GLN A 24 -8.45 -22.21 -11.22
CA GLN A 24 -7.90 -22.62 -12.50
C GLN A 24 -7.62 -21.43 -13.42
N GLN A 25 -8.56 -20.49 -13.50
CA GLN A 25 -8.42 -19.29 -14.32
C GLN A 25 -7.23 -18.44 -13.84
N LEU A 26 -7.12 -18.18 -12.53
CA LEU A 26 -6.01 -17.42 -11.96
C LEU A 26 -4.67 -18.13 -12.15
N ALA A 27 -4.63 -19.44 -11.99
CA ALA A 27 -3.41 -20.21 -12.24
C ALA A 27 -2.93 -20.12 -13.70
N LEU A 28 -3.86 -20.03 -14.65
CA LEU A 28 -3.52 -19.82 -16.07
C LEU A 28 -3.10 -18.37 -16.33
N GLU A 29 -3.82 -17.40 -15.77
CA GLU A 29 -3.57 -15.97 -15.99
C GLU A 29 -2.23 -15.50 -15.40
N LEU A 30 -1.92 -15.97 -14.19
CA LEU A 30 -0.72 -15.57 -13.47
C LEU A 30 0.46 -16.51 -13.68
N GLY A 31 0.22 -17.65 -14.30
CA GLY A 31 1.24 -18.67 -14.54
C GLY A 31 2.38 -18.17 -15.45
N GLY A 32 3.62 -18.42 -15.03
CA GLY A 32 4.82 -17.99 -15.77
C GLY A 32 5.25 -16.54 -15.53
N LEU A 33 4.46 -15.76 -14.77
CA LEU A 33 4.85 -14.41 -14.35
C LEU A 33 5.78 -14.46 -13.14
N SER A 34 6.69 -13.49 -13.05
CA SER A 34 7.47 -13.27 -11.84
C SER A 34 6.58 -12.75 -10.69
N GLY A 35 7.04 -12.89 -9.44
CA GLY A 35 6.31 -12.40 -8.28
C GLY A 35 5.98 -10.91 -8.34
N LEU A 36 6.90 -10.09 -8.85
CA LEU A 36 6.68 -8.66 -9.06
C LEU A 36 5.61 -8.39 -10.12
N GLN A 37 5.64 -9.10 -11.25
CA GLN A 37 4.63 -8.98 -12.30
C GLN A 37 3.24 -9.40 -11.82
N ILE A 38 3.14 -10.46 -11.00
CA ILE A 38 1.89 -10.88 -10.37
C ILE A 38 1.36 -9.76 -9.46
N ASN A 39 2.23 -9.18 -8.63
CA ASN A 39 1.88 -8.09 -7.73
C ASN A 39 1.34 -6.89 -8.52
N GLU A 40 2.05 -6.45 -9.56
CA GLU A 40 1.65 -5.33 -10.40
C GLU A 40 0.32 -5.57 -11.12
N LEU A 41 0.16 -6.75 -11.73
CA LEU A 41 -1.07 -7.11 -12.43
C LEU A 41 -2.29 -7.12 -11.49
N THR A 42 -2.12 -7.64 -10.28
CA THR A 42 -3.20 -7.67 -9.29
C THR A 42 -3.47 -6.29 -8.71
N PHE A 43 -2.45 -5.45 -8.52
CA PHE A 43 -2.60 -4.06 -8.12
C PHE A 43 -3.34 -3.24 -9.20
N ALA A 44 -3.03 -3.45 -10.47
CA ALA A 44 -3.72 -2.77 -11.57
C ALA A 44 -5.24 -3.04 -11.59
N ARG A 45 -5.72 -4.16 -11.02
CA ARG A 45 -7.15 -4.44 -10.86
C ARG A 45 -7.81 -3.49 -9.84
N LEU A 46 -7.08 -3.10 -8.79
CA LEU A 46 -7.57 -2.15 -7.78
C LEU A 46 -7.54 -0.71 -8.27
N THR A 47 -6.62 -0.38 -9.17
CA THR A 47 -6.37 1.01 -9.58
C THR A 47 -7.22 1.48 -10.76
N LYS A 48 -8.11 0.62 -11.28
CA LYS A 48 -9.02 1.01 -12.37
C LYS A 48 -9.86 2.21 -11.94
N PRO A 49 -9.88 3.30 -12.75
CA PRO A 49 -10.73 4.45 -12.49
C PRO A 49 -12.20 4.05 -12.44
N ASP A 50 -12.95 4.65 -11.52
CA ASP A 50 -14.41 4.48 -11.50
C ASP A 50 -15.03 5.36 -12.60
N PRO A 51 -15.58 4.76 -13.68
CA PRO A 51 -16.13 5.53 -14.78
C PRO A 51 -17.35 6.36 -14.36
N LEU A 52 -18.10 5.93 -13.33
CA LEU A 52 -19.27 6.67 -12.86
C LEU A 52 -18.88 7.98 -12.19
N ARG A 53 -17.78 7.99 -11.45
CA ARG A 53 -17.27 9.22 -10.81
C ARG A 53 -16.49 10.11 -11.76
N LEU A 54 -15.76 9.55 -12.72
CA LEU A 54 -15.10 10.33 -13.78
C LEU A 54 -16.11 11.18 -14.57
N PHE A 55 -17.36 10.71 -14.70
CA PHE A 55 -18.42 11.45 -15.40
C PHE A 55 -19.30 12.31 -14.48
N GLY A 56 -18.93 12.47 -13.21
CA GLY A 56 -19.66 13.36 -12.29
C GLY A 56 -21.06 12.89 -11.93
N LEU A 57 -21.34 11.60 -12.05
CA LEU A 57 -22.67 11.05 -11.74
C LEU A 57 -23.01 11.09 -10.25
N ASP A 58 -22.01 11.32 -9.40
CA ASP A 58 -22.16 11.47 -7.94
C ASP A 58 -22.34 12.93 -7.50
N GLY A 59 -22.38 13.88 -8.43
CA GLY A 59 -22.68 15.29 -8.18
C GLY A 59 -21.50 16.18 -7.79
N ASP A 60 -20.36 15.64 -7.40
CA ASP A 60 -19.28 16.45 -6.84
C ASP A 60 -18.10 16.68 -7.79
N GLY A 61 -18.04 16.04 -8.94
CA GLY A 61 -17.11 16.35 -10.04
C GLY A 61 -15.60 16.21 -9.77
N GLU A 62 -15.21 15.94 -8.54
CA GLU A 62 -13.85 16.11 -8.06
C GLU A 62 -13.30 14.86 -7.35
N GLY A 63 -13.21 13.78 -7.95
CA GLY A 63 -12.53 12.69 -7.28
C GLY A 63 -12.42 11.48 -8.17
N VAL A 64 -11.22 11.17 -8.58
CA VAL A 64 -10.96 9.90 -9.22
C VAL A 64 -10.98 8.84 -8.14
N LEU A 65 -12.10 8.18 -7.99
CA LEU A 65 -12.17 6.97 -7.22
C LEU A 65 -11.62 5.80 -8.02
N MET A 66 -10.98 4.93 -7.30
CA MET A 66 -10.63 3.63 -7.84
C MET A 66 -11.85 2.71 -7.75
N LEU A 67 -12.19 2.02 -8.84
CA LEU A 67 -13.29 1.06 -8.83
C LEU A 67 -13.07 -0.06 -7.80
N GLY A 68 -11.82 -0.51 -7.67
CA GLY A 68 -11.44 -1.63 -6.81
C GLY A 68 -11.12 -1.26 -5.35
N THR A 69 -11.11 0.02 -4.97
CA THR A 69 -10.83 0.42 -3.58
C THR A 69 -11.35 1.83 -3.29
N ASP A 70 -11.64 2.11 -2.02
CA ASP A 70 -11.94 3.44 -1.50
C ASP A 70 -10.74 4.07 -0.74
N GLN A 71 -9.57 3.44 -0.82
CA GLN A 71 -8.35 3.91 -0.14
C GLN A 71 -7.90 5.29 -0.63
N ARG A 72 -8.02 5.57 -1.93
CA ARG A 72 -7.57 6.84 -2.50
C ARG A 72 -8.35 8.03 -1.96
N ASP A 73 -9.63 7.86 -1.62
CA ASP A 73 -10.47 8.91 -1.02
C ASP A 73 -9.90 9.41 0.32
N MET A 74 -9.22 8.53 1.05
CA MET A 74 -8.55 8.89 2.29
C MET A 74 -7.12 9.41 2.05
N LEU A 75 -6.40 8.74 1.18
CA LEU A 75 -4.97 8.97 0.96
C LEU A 75 -4.69 10.34 0.34
N VAL A 76 -5.40 10.67 -0.72
CA VAL A 76 -5.17 11.90 -1.47
C VAL A 76 -5.32 13.13 -0.59
N PRO A 77 -6.41 13.34 0.16
CA PRO A 77 -6.53 14.49 1.06
C PRO A 77 -5.40 14.58 2.08
N LYS A 78 -5.00 13.44 2.67
CA LYS A 78 -3.93 13.41 3.68
C LYS A 78 -2.56 13.73 3.12
N LEU A 79 -2.24 13.25 1.94
CA LEU A 79 -1.01 13.64 1.25
C LEU A 79 -1.05 15.12 0.85
N SER A 80 -2.19 15.61 0.34
CA SER A 80 -2.38 17.01 -0.05
C SER A 80 -2.13 17.97 1.10
N GLU A 81 -2.61 17.69 2.32
CA GLU A 81 -2.38 18.50 3.52
C GLU A 81 -0.89 18.81 3.76
N THR A 82 0.00 17.91 3.34
CA THR A 82 1.45 18.12 3.44
C THR A 82 2.05 18.65 2.14
N LEU A 83 1.74 18.02 1.01
CA LEU A 83 2.42 18.32 -0.25
C LEU A 83 2.12 19.71 -0.80
N LEU A 84 0.91 20.22 -0.58
CA LEU A 84 0.51 21.54 -1.06
C LEU A 84 1.18 22.70 -0.31
N VAL A 85 1.65 22.46 0.92
CA VAL A 85 2.28 23.49 1.76
C VAL A 85 3.80 23.37 1.83
N LEU A 86 4.41 22.44 1.10
CA LEU A 86 5.87 22.36 1.03
C LEU A 86 6.45 23.64 0.41
N PRO A 87 7.65 24.06 0.82
CA PRO A 87 8.28 25.26 0.28
C PRO A 87 8.51 25.12 -1.25
N PRO A 88 8.54 26.23 -1.99
CA PRO A 88 8.97 26.23 -3.37
C PRO A 88 10.36 25.59 -3.52
N GLU A 89 10.57 24.87 -4.62
CA GLU A 89 11.82 24.13 -4.91
C GLU A 89 12.15 23.04 -3.85
N GLY A 90 11.17 22.67 -3.01
CA GLY A 90 11.33 21.56 -2.06
C GLY A 90 11.57 20.22 -2.77
N TYR A 91 12.18 19.27 -2.05
CA TYR A 91 12.41 17.91 -2.54
C TYR A 91 11.49 16.91 -1.84
N VAL A 92 10.92 16.01 -2.64
CA VAL A 92 10.10 14.87 -2.18
C VAL A 92 10.74 13.58 -2.67
N LEU A 93 10.83 12.58 -1.81
CA LEU A 93 11.15 11.19 -2.18
C LEU A 93 9.86 10.37 -2.11
N ASP A 94 9.45 9.79 -3.25
CA ASP A 94 8.24 8.96 -3.35
C ASP A 94 8.63 7.49 -3.51
N ILE A 95 8.53 6.73 -2.42
CA ILE A 95 9.03 5.35 -2.32
C ILE A 95 7.90 4.37 -2.63
N GLY A 96 8.13 3.48 -3.60
CA GLY A 96 7.09 2.60 -4.14
C GLY A 96 6.03 3.41 -4.87
N SER A 97 6.50 4.34 -5.69
CA SER A 97 5.69 5.39 -6.31
C SER A 97 4.68 4.86 -7.34
N GLY A 98 4.90 3.67 -7.88
CA GLY A 98 4.10 3.11 -8.96
C GLY A 98 4.02 4.04 -10.16
N ASP A 99 2.83 4.19 -10.72
CA ASP A 99 2.53 5.07 -11.87
C ASP A 99 2.33 6.55 -11.50
N GLY A 100 2.43 6.89 -10.21
CA GLY A 100 2.35 8.27 -9.69
C GLY A 100 0.95 8.86 -9.58
N GLN A 101 -0.10 8.15 -9.92
CA GLN A 101 -1.45 8.71 -9.92
C GLN A 101 -1.86 9.28 -8.56
N THR A 102 -1.60 8.57 -7.47
CA THR A 102 -1.98 9.02 -6.12
C THR A 102 -1.27 10.32 -5.74
N THR A 103 0.04 10.39 -5.99
CA THR A 103 0.84 11.60 -5.72
C THR A 103 0.45 12.75 -6.65
N SER A 104 0.14 12.47 -7.92
CA SER A 104 -0.38 13.45 -8.86
C SER A 104 -1.70 14.08 -8.37
N TYR A 105 -2.67 13.26 -7.94
CA TYR A 105 -3.92 13.79 -7.37
C TYR A 105 -3.69 14.59 -6.08
N ALA A 106 -2.76 14.17 -5.25
CA ALA A 106 -2.44 14.90 -4.03
C ALA A 106 -1.80 16.28 -4.27
N LEU A 107 -1.28 16.51 -5.46
CA LEU A 107 -0.67 17.78 -5.89
C LEU A 107 -1.60 18.64 -6.75
N GLU A 108 -2.84 18.21 -6.98
CA GLU A 108 -3.81 19.06 -7.68
C GLU A 108 -4.02 20.39 -6.95
N GLY A 109 -3.91 21.49 -7.69
CA GLY A 109 -3.99 22.84 -7.17
C GLY A 109 -2.67 23.43 -6.66
N ARG A 110 -1.56 22.68 -6.67
CA ARG A 110 -0.25 23.25 -6.42
C ARG A 110 0.21 24.04 -7.65
N SER A 111 0.66 25.28 -7.43
CA SER A 111 1.23 26.15 -8.47
C SER A 111 2.73 26.41 -8.27
N GLU A 112 3.24 26.11 -7.09
CA GLU A 112 4.63 26.35 -6.74
C GLU A 112 5.55 25.22 -7.20
N PRO A 113 6.77 25.51 -7.68
CA PRO A 113 7.72 24.49 -8.11
C PRO A 113 8.03 23.50 -7.00
N LEU A 114 8.18 22.23 -7.37
CA LEU A 114 8.57 21.14 -6.49
C LEU A 114 9.42 20.14 -7.27
N SER A 115 10.33 19.46 -6.61
CA SER A 115 11.10 18.35 -7.19
C SER A 115 10.72 17.04 -6.55
N ILE A 116 10.33 16.05 -7.35
CA ILE A 116 9.98 14.71 -6.86
C ILE A 116 10.92 13.68 -7.47
N ILE A 117 11.43 12.80 -6.62
CA ILE A 117 12.26 11.65 -7.00
C ILE A 117 11.45 10.39 -6.70
N PRO A 118 10.82 9.79 -7.71
CA PRO A 118 10.13 8.52 -7.54
C PRO A 118 11.12 7.36 -7.53
N LEU A 119 10.83 6.38 -6.66
CA LEU A 119 11.52 5.11 -6.55
C LEU A 119 10.52 3.98 -6.69
N ASP A 120 10.77 3.08 -7.62
CA ASP A 120 9.97 1.85 -7.83
C ASP A 120 10.81 0.81 -8.56
N PRO A 121 10.70 -0.50 -8.26
CA PRO A 121 11.43 -1.53 -9.00
C PRO A 121 10.93 -1.71 -10.45
N MET A 122 9.74 -1.19 -10.78
CA MET A 122 9.12 -1.38 -12.10
C MET A 122 9.38 -0.18 -13.01
N GLU A 123 10.26 -0.38 -14.00
CA GLU A 123 10.65 0.67 -14.96
C GLU A 123 9.46 1.23 -15.75
N ASP A 124 8.49 0.36 -16.11
CA ASP A 124 7.30 0.77 -16.86
C ASP A 124 6.40 1.71 -16.04
N SER A 125 6.25 1.45 -14.74
CA SER A 125 5.52 2.31 -13.81
C SER A 125 6.21 3.67 -13.69
N LEU A 126 7.53 3.71 -13.58
CA LEU A 126 8.30 4.96 -13.52
C LEU A 126 8.23 5.78 -14.81
N ARG A 127 8.15 5.13 -15.98
CA ARG A 127 7.91 5.83 -17.25
C ARG A 127 6.52 6.48 -17.26
N GLN A 128 5.50 5.77 -16.82
CA GLN A 128 4.14 6.32 -16.69
C GLN A 128 4.12 7.49 -15.69
N TYR A 129 4.83 7.37 -14.58
CA TYR A 129 5.00 8.45 -13.59
C TYR A 129 5.55 9.72 -14.24
N GLN A 130 6.66 9.61 -14.97
CA GLN A 130 7.27 10.76 -15.64
C GLN A 130 6.34 11.39 -16.69
N ASP A 131 5.66 10.58 -17.48
CA ASP A 131 4.72 11.05 -18.51
C ASP A 131 3.51 11.75 -17.89
N LEU A 132 2.98 11.20 -16.80
CA LEU A 132 1.87 11.78 -16.04
C LEU A 132 2.25 13.16 -15.50
N PHE A 133 3.39 13.27 -14.83
CA PHE A 133 3.83 14.53 -14.22
C PHE A 133 4.17 15.59 -15.27
N ARG A 134 4.86 15.21 -16.33
CA ARG A 134 5.14 16.12 -17.45
C ARG A 134 3.86 16.71 -18.06
N THR A 135 2.77 15.93 -18.09
CA THR A 135 1.52 16.33 -18.74
C THR A 135 0.61 17.12 -17.81
N ARG A 136 0.47 16.67 -16.55
CA ARG A 136 -0.50 17.26 -15.59
C ARG A 136 0.09 18.34 -14.70
N HIS A 137 1.38 18.27 -14.41
CA HIS A 137 2.06 19.12 -13.43
C HIS A 137 3.35 19.70 -14.00
N PRO A 138 3.27 20.59 -15.02
CA PRO A 138 4.48 21.16 -15.64
C PRO A 138 5.35 21.97 -14.67
N GLU A 139 4.79 22.42 -13.54
CA GLU A 139 5.49 23.09 -12.44
C GLU A 139 6.29 22.11 -11.54
N ILE A 140 6.01 20.81 -11.62
CA ILE A 140 6.68 19.79 -10.82
C ILE A 140 7.81 19.15 -11.64
N SER A 141 9.03 19.24 -11.13
CA SER A 141 10.18 18.59 -11.74
C SER A 141 10.31 17.14 -11.26
N VAL A 142 10.55 16.23 -12.20
CA VAL A 142 10.98 14.86 -11.91
C VAL A 142 12.42 14.71 -12.41
N PRO A 143 13.41 15.24 -11.68
CA PRO A 143 14.79 15.36 -12.17
C PRO A 143 15.48 14.01 -12.33
N ARG A 144 14.99 13.00 -11.64
CA ARG A 144 15.53 11.64 -11.63
C ARG A 144 14.45 10.65 -11.25
N VAL A 145 14.51 9.46 -11.82
CA VAL A 145 13.79 8.25 -11.34
C VAL A 145 14.79 7.21 -10.85
N ILE A 146 14.38 6.39 -9.90
CA ILE A 146 15.23 5.34 -9.33
C ILE A 146 14.54 3.99 -9.54
N THR A 147 15.06 3.22 -10.50
CA THR A 147 14.58 1.86 -10.77
C THR A 147 15.29 0.89 -9.84
N SER A 148 14.75 0.74 -8.63
CA SER A 148 15.34 -0.09 -7.57
C SER A 148 14.30 -0.42 -6.50
N GLY A 149 14.54 -1.48 -5.75
CA GLY A 149 13.87 -1.73 -4.49
C GLY A 149 14.41 -0.81 -3.39
N ILE A 150 13.65 -0.68 -2.31
CA ILE A 150 14.06 0.18 -1.18
C ILE A 150 15.30 -0.34 -0.47
N ASP A 151 15.45 -1.65 -0.32
CA ASP A 151 16.59 -2.24 0.37
C ASP A 151 17.90 -2.01 -0.42
N GLU A 152 17.86 -2.13 -1.74
CA GLU A 152 18.99 -1.84 -2.62
C GLU A 152 19.39 -0.36 -2.55
N LEU A 153 18.40 0.55 -2.46
CA LEU A 153 18.69 1.98 -2.28
C LEU A 153 19.37 2.23 -0.93
N ILE A 154 18.91 1.59 0.15
CA ILE A 154 19.53 1.71 1.48
C ILE A 154 20.97 1.18 1.46
N GLU A 155 21.21 0.05 0.80
CA GLU A 155 22.54 -0.53 0.64
C GLU A 155 23.47 0.38 -0.17
N ALA A 156 22.99 0.92 -1.30
CA ALA A 156 23.75 1.86 -2.12
C ALA A 156 24.10 3.14 -1.34
N GLN A 157 23.20 3.61 -0.48
CA GLN A 157 23.43 4.73 0.41
C GLN A 157 24.57 4.44 1.43
N ILE A 158 24.51 3.27 2.07
CA ILE A 158 25.54 2.85 3.04
C ILE A 158 26.92 2.74 2.35
N ALA A 159 26.93 2.26 1.10
CA ALA A 159 28.16 2.17 0.29
C ALA A 159 28.67 3.51 -0.23
N GLY A 160 27.95 4.63 0.00
CA GLY A 160 28.31 5.96 -0.48
C GLY A 160 28.22 6.13 -2.00
N SER A 161 27.52 5.24 -2.70
CA SER A 161 27.31 5.28 -4.15
C SER A 161 26.03 6.03 -4.56
N ASP A 162 25.25 6.47 -3.60
CA ASP A 162 24.00 7.18 -3.82
C ASP A 162 24.24 8.68 -4.06
N THR A 163 23.51 9.23 -5.03
CA THR A 163 23.55 10.64 -5.42
C THR A 163 22.24 11.39 -5.10
N LEU A 164 21.47 10.88 -4.14
CA LEU A 164 20.26 11.56 -3.69
C LEU A 164 20.59 12.93 -3.05
N PRO A 165 19.62 13.86 -3.08
CA PRO A 165 19.69 15.06 -2.24
C PRO A 165 19.98 14.70 -0.78
N GLU A 166 20.74 15.54 -0.12
CA GLU A 166 21.09 15.33 1.29
C GLU A 166 19.84 15.24 2.17
N TYR A 167 18.83 16.09 1.85
CA TYR A 167 17.59 16.15 2.60
C TYR A 167 16.37 16.28 1.70
N PHE A 168 15.24 15.76 2.21
CA PHE A 168 13.92 15.88 1.63
C PHE A 168 12.97 16.62 2.57
N HIS A 169 12.08 17.43 2.02
CA HIS A 169 11.01 18.09 2.77
C HIS A 169 9.85 17.13 3.07
N ALA A 170 9.66 16.12 2.22
CA ALA A 170 8.78 15.00 2.49
C ALA A 170 9.36 13.70 1.92
N VAL A 171 9.12 12.60 2.64
CA VAL A 171 9.31 11.22 2.16
C VAL A 171 7.95 10.55 2.22
N ILE A 172 7.49 10.00 1.10
CA ILE A 172 6.23 9.28 0.98
C ILE A 172 6.54 7.79 0.88
N SER A 173 5.78 6.98 1.59
CA SER A 173 5.75 5.52 1.43
C SER A 173 4.30 5.05 1.55
N ALA A 174 3.63 4.97 0.41
CA ALA A 174 2.27 4.47 0.32
C ALA A 174 2.29 2.99 -0.09
N HIS A 175 1.95 2.11 0.84
CA HIS A 175 1.92 0.66 0.62
C HIS A 175 3.26 0.02 0.20
N SER A 176 4.39 0.66 0.47
CA SER A 176 5.70 0.18 0.04
C SER A 176 6.59 -0.35 1.17
N ILE A 177 6.38 0.07 2.43
CA ILE A 177 7.18 -0.39 3.58
C ILE A 177 7.20 -1.92 3.76
N TYR A 178 6.18 -2.62 3.27
CA TYR A 178 6.10 -4.09 3.34
C TYR A 178 7.19 -4.78 2.52
N PHE A 179 7.72 -4.12 1.49
CA PHE A 179 8.73 -4.67 0.59
C PHE A 179 10.15 -4.50 1.12
N SER A 180 10.32 -3.73 2.20
CA SER A 180 11.60 -3.68 2.90
C SER A 180 11.82 -4.95 3.73
N SER A 181 13.05 -5.44 3.74
CA SER A 181 13.49 -6.55 4.60
C SER A 181 13.57 -6.13 6.08
N SER A 182 13.62 -4.82 6.35
CA SER A 182 13.73 -4.25 7.68
C SER A 182 12.92 -2.95 7.82
N ALA A 183 11.72 -3.03 8.40
CA ALA A 183 10.93 -1.84 8.71
C ALA A 183 11.70 -0.83 9.58
N PRO A 184 12.47 -1.23 10.63
CA PRO A 184 13.31 -0.30 11.37
C PRO A 184 14.42 0.34 10.53
N GLY A 185 15.06 -0.42 9.63
CA GLY A 185 16.07 0.07 8.70
C GLY A 185 15.50 1.12 7.75
N PHE A 186 14.34 0.82 7.18
CA PHE A 186 13.58 1.74 6.34
C PHE A 186 13.27 3.05 7.08
N LEU A 187 12.71 2.96 8.29
CA LEU A 187 12.37 4.13 9.10
C LEU A 187 13.60 4.98 9.41
N SER A 188 14.71 4.34 9.78
CA SER A 188 15.96 5.05 10.05
C SER A 188 16.45 5.80 8.81
N PHE A 189 16.47 5.13 7.65
CA PHE A 189 16.84 5.75 6.38
C PHE A 189 15.96 6.96 6.05
N ALA A 190 14.64 6.80 6.10
CA ALA A 190 13.70 7.86 5.75
C ALA A 190 13.84 9.07 6.68
N LEU A 191 13.94 8.83 8.00
CA LEU A 191 14.06 9.90 8.99
C LEU A 191 15.41 10.63 8.91
N ASP A 192 16.51 9.91 8.61
CA ASP A 192 17.82 10.52 8.42
C ASP A 192 17.83 11.53 7.28
N ARG A 193 17.05 11.24 6.25
CA ARG A 193 16.95 12.05 5.03
C ARG A 193 15.94 13.20 5.10
N LEU A 194 15.23 13.38 6.20
CA LEU A 194 14.34 14.51 6.35
C LEU A 194 15.10 15.79 6.70
N HIS A 195 14.70 16.88 6.05
CA HIS A 195 15.05 18.24 6.48
C HIS A 195 14.40 18.51 7.86
N PRO A 196 14.98 19.35 8.75
CA PRO A 196 14.25 19.84 9.91
C PRO A 196 12.90 20.44 9.52
N GLY A 197 11.82 20.02 10.17
CA GLY A 197 10.44 20.33 9.80
C GLY A 197 9.87 19.49 8.66
N GLY A 198 10.68 18.63 8.02
CA GLY A 198 10.24 17.70 6.99
C GLY A 198 9.41 16.54 7.56
N LYS A 199 8.62 15.89 6.70
CA LYS A 199 7.68 14.84 7.11
C LYS A 199 7.90 13.53 6.38
N LEU A 200 7.83 12.43 7.14
CA LEU A 200 7.65 11.08 6.61
C LEU A 200 6.15 10.76 6.63
N LEU A 201 5.60 10.47 5.46
CA LEU A 201 4.20 10.11 5.26
C LEU A 201 4.12 8.62 4.95
N LEU A 202 3.63 7.85 5.91
CA LEU A 202 3.46 6.40 5.77
C LEU A 202 1.99 6.05 5.61
N VAL A 203 1.71 5.23 4.63
CA VAL A 203 0.41 4.61 4.46
C VAL A 203 0.57 3.11 4.36
N PHE A 204 -0.16 2.40 5.18
CA PHE A 204 -0.15 0.94 5.16
C PHE A 204 -1.48 0.37 5.67
N ALA A 205 -1.75 -0.88 5.32
CA ALA A 205 -2.91 -1.58 5.83
C ALA A 205 -2.78 -1.75 7.34
N GLU A 206 -3.82 -1.35 8.08
CA GLU A 206 -3.85 -1.50 9.53
C GLU A 206 -3.84 -2.98 9.92
N GLY A 207 -2.95 -3.27 10.83
CA GLY A 207 -2.72 -4.63 11.29
C GLY A 207 -2.60 -5.55 10.09
N LEU A 208 -1.48 -5.95 9.65
CA LEU A 208 -1.24 -6.83 8.52
C LEU A 208 -2.38 -7.77 8.25
N GLY A 209 -3.24 -7.24 8.58
CA GLY A 209 -4.10 -7.89 9.01
C GLY A 209 -5.31 -8.20 8.39
N ARG A 210 -5.94 -7.57 7.87
CA ARG A 210 -7.19 -8.25 7.71
C ARG A 210 -7.19 -9.13 6.47
N PHE A 211 -6.75 -8.69 5.35
CA PHE A 211 -6.78 -9.58 4.19
C PHE A 211 -5.38 -9.91 3.65
N THR A 212 -4.73 -8.98 2.96
CA THR A 212 -3.47 -9.29 2.27
C THR A 212 -2.38 -9.78 3.23
N GLY A 213 -2.20 -9.09 4.35
CA GLY A 213 -1.19 -9.48 5.35
C GLY A 213 -1.56 -10.74 6.11
N GLY A 214 -2.82 -10.89 6.53
CA GLY A 214 -3.28 -12.10 7.19
C GLY A 214 -3.18 -13.35 6.32
N MET A 215 -3.42 -13.19 5.02
CA MET A 215 -3.19 -14.27 4.05
C MET A 215 -1.70 -14.61 3.94
N THR A 216 -0.83 -13.59 3.87
CA THR A 216 0.62 -13.81 3.79
C THR A 216 1.16 -14.51 5.03
N LEU A 217 0.91 -13.96 6.22
CA LEU A 217 1.42 -14.54 7.45
C LEU A 217 0.90 -15.96 7.69
N GLY A 218 -0.41 -16.16 7.50
CA GLY A 218 -1.00 -17.49 7.69
C GLY A 218 -0.48 -18.51 6.67
N TYR A 219 -0.17 -18.09 5.45
CA TYR A 219 0.46 -18.96 4.46
C TYR A 219 1.90 -19.32 4.85
N LEU A 220 2.71 -18.32 5.19
CA LEU A 220 4.10 -18.53 5.61
C LEU A 220 4.19 -19.45 6.83
N GLU A 221 3.33 -19.23 7.82
CA GLU A 221 3.23 -20.07 9.02
C GLU A 221 2.86 -21.52 8.67
N LYS A 222 1.81 -21.70 7.84
CA LYS A 222 1.33 -23.03 7.44
C LYS A 222 2.39 -23.85 6.72
N TYR A 223 3.23 -23.20 5.90
CA TYR A 223 4.21 -23.88 5.06
C TYR A 223 5.66 -23.70 5.52
N GLY A 224 5.91 -23.03 6.65
CA GLY A 224 7.23 -22.86 7.24
C GLY A 224 8.21 -22.08 6.34
N LEU A 225 7.73 -21.06 5.62
CA LEU A 225 8.50 -20.31 4.64
C LEU A 225 9.18 -19.04 5.19
N ASP A 226 8.95 -18.71 6.45
CA ASP A 226 9.64 -17.63 7.16
C ASP A 226 10.28 -18.17 8.45
N PRO A 227 11.32 -19.03 8.34
CA PRO A 227 11.94 -19.69 9.51
C PRO A 227 12.61 -18.69 10.46
N GLU A 228 13.00 -17.51 9.97
CA GLU A 228 13.59 -16.46 10.81
C GLU A 228 12.56 -15.51 11.41
N GLY A 229 11.28 -15.65 11.08
CA GLY A 229 10.19 -14.80 11.56
C GLY A 229 10.29 -13.34 11.13
N LYS A 230 10.95 -13.03 10.01
CA LYS A 230 11.17 -11.66 9.53
C LYS A 230 9.86 -10.92 9.24
N GLU A 231 8.92 -11.59 8.57
CA GLU A 231 7.62 -10.98 8.24
C GLU A 231 6.80 -10.70 9.50
N ARG A 232 6.81 -11.63 10.46
CA ARG A 232 6.15 -11.42 11.75
C ARG A 232 6.83 -10.32 12.57
N SER A 233 8.17 -10.23 12.54
CA SER A 233 8.92 -9.18 13.23
C SER A 233 8.63 -7.80 12.65
N SER A 234 8.60 -7.68 11.32
CA SER A 234 8.22 -6.43 10.63
C SER A 234 6.81 -6.00 10.98
N GLN A 235 5.87 -6.97 11.06
CA GLN A 235 4.51 -6.71 11.50
C GLN A 235 4.48 -6.17 12.94
N THR A 236 5.15 -6.85 13.85
CA THR A 236 5.19 -6.43 15.25
C THR A 236 5.70 -5.00 15.38
N VAL A 237 6.70 -4.61 14.60
CA VAL A 237 7.21 -3.24 14.57
C VAL A 237 6.15 -2.25 14.11
N LEU A 238 5.40 -2.56 13.03
CA LEU A 238 4.32 -1.71 12.53
C LEU A 238 3.18 -1.59 13.56
N ASP A 239 2.76 -2.68 14.16
CA ASP A 239 1.72 -2.70 15.19
C ASP A 239 2.13 -1.88 16.43
N GLN A 240 3.40 -1.96 16.82
CA GLN A 240 3.96 -1.15 17.91
C GLN A 240 4.01 0.34 17.57
N MET A 241 4.33 0.70 16.34
CA MET A 241 4.25 2.10 15.88
C MET A 241 2.83 2.64 16.00
N ILE A 242 1.85 1.86 15.55
CA ILE A 242 0.42 2.18 15.68
C ILE A 242 0.07 2.37 17.17
N GLY A 243 0.46 1.41 17.99
CA GLY A 243 0.20 1.44 19.42
C GLY A 243 0.84 2.63 20.14
N LEU A 244 2.07 2.99 19.80
CA LEU A 244 2.74 4.20 20.32
C LEU A 244 1.98 5.46 19.93
N ALA A 245 1.60 5.56 18.68
CA ALA A 245 0.91 6.70 18.13
C ALA A 245 -0.48 6.90 18.77
N ASN A 246 -1.19 5.81 19.03
CA ASN A 246 -2.52 5.81 19.67
C ASN A 246 -2.45 5.81 21.21
N GLY A 247 -1.27 5.78 21.81
CA GLY A 247 -1.08 5.70 23.25
C GLY A 247 -1.51 4.35 23.88
N THR A 248 -1.66 3.29 23.07
CA THR A 248 -2.05 1.96 23.53
C THR A 248 -0.84 1.05 23.82
N THR A 249 0.35 1.44 23.35
CA THR A 249 1.62 0.76 23.64
C THR A 249 2.57 1.74 24.29
N SER A 250 3.25 1.32 25.37
CA SER A 250 4.29 2.14 25.99
C SER A 250 5.63 1.93 25.28
N ARG A 251 6.54 2.91 25.38
CA ARG A 251 7.90 2.76 24.85
C ARG A 251 8.64 1.57 25.44
N SER A 252 8.39 1.24 26.72
CA SER A 252 9.01 0.09 27.39
C SER A 252 8.61 -1.26 26.78
N ASP A 253 7.46 -1.31 26.11
CA ASP A 253 6.91 -2.54 25.55
C ASP A 253 7.29 -2.73 24.06
N CYS A 254 8.01 -1.76 23.50
CA CYS A 254 8.41 -1.82 22.10
C CYS A 254 9.63 -2.70 21.85
N HIS A 255 9.66 -3.31 20.67
CA HIS A 255 10.81 -4.07 20.22
C HIS A 255 12.08 -3.19 20.17
N ALA A 256 13.22 -3.73 20.60
CA ALA A 256 14.46 -2.98 20.71
C ALA A 256 14.91 -2.30 19.40
N SER A 257 14.65 -2.91 18.24
CA SER A 257 14.98 -2.34 16.93
C SER A 257 14.11 -1.13 16.59
N LEU A 258 12.81 -1.14 16.95
CA LEU A 258 11.95 0.02 16.81
C LEU A 258 12.39 1.15 17.73
N LEU A 259 12.70 0.82 18.99
CA LEU A 259 13.21 1.80 19.95
C LEU A 259 14.52 2.44 19.46
N LYS A 260 15.41 1.67 18.84
CA LYS A 260 16.65 2.19 18.26
C LYS A 260 16.37 3.13 17.08
N ALA A 261 15.42 2.79 16.22
CA ALA A 261 15.00 3.67 15.11
C ALA A 261 14.29 4.94 15.62
N LEU A 262 13.52 4.82 16.72
CA LEU A 262 12.79 5.91 17.35
C LEU A 262 13.54 6.59 18.51
N ALA A 263 14.72 6.13 18.89
CA ALA A 263 15.50 6.68 20.03
C ALA A 263 16.04 8.08 19.77
N ARG A 264 15.90 8.58 18.57
CA ARG A 264 16.21 9.94 18.19
C ARG A 264 15.19 10.87 18.84
N ASN A 265 15.68 11.85 19.59
CA ASN A 265 14.81 12.85 20.21
C ASN A 265 14.46 13.99 19.24
N ASP A 266 14.72 13.81 17.93
CA ASP A 266 14.63 14.84 16.91
C ASP A 266 13.40 14.70 16.00
N PHE A 267 12.40 13.88 16.38
CA PHE A 267 11.13 13.80 15.65
C PHE A 267 9.95 13.43 16.54
N ARG A 268 8.78 13.73 16.02
CA ARG A 268 7.49 13.42 16.65
C ARG A 268 6.53 12.76 15.68
N VAL A 269 5.64 11.94 16.18
CA VAL A 269 4.45 11.52 15.44
C VAL A 269 3.49 12.70 15.43
N ALA A 270 3.27 13.28 14.25
CA ALA A 270 2.44 14.46 14.07
C ALA A 270 0.96 14.09 13.90
N GLU A 271 0.70 12.95 13.23
CA GLU A 271 -0.67 12.53 12.95
C GLU A 271 -0.75 11.00 12.81
N VAL A 272 -1.89 10.46 13.24
CA VAL A 272 -2.29 9.06 13.02
C VAL A 272 -3.77 9.03 12.68
N VAL A 273 -4.12 8.44 11.54
CA VAL A 273 -5.51 8.28 11.12
C VAL A 273 -5.73 6.87 10.63
N THR A 274 -6.73 6.19 11.22
CA THR A 274 -7.22 4.91 10.71
C THR A 274 -8.52 5.12 9.95
N GLN A 275 -8.61 4.54 8.76
CA GLN A 275 -9.81 4.58 7.93
C GLN A 275 -10.31 3.18 7.60
N PRO A 276 -11.61 2.92 7.76
CA PRO A 276 -12.23 1.63 7.47
C PRO A 276 -12.45 1.44 5.97
N THR A 277 -11.38 1.39 5.21
CA THR A 277 -11.43 1.21 3.76
C THR A 277 -11.66 -0.24 3.36
N ARG A 278 -12.07 -0.44 2.11
CA ARG A 278 -12.37 -1.74 1.52
C ARG A 278 -11.72 -1.89 0.15
N ILE A 279 -11.52 -3.14 -0.24
CA ILE A 279 -11.19 -3.52 -1.62
C ILE A 279 -12.41 -4.20 -2.23
N TYR A 280 -12.64 -3.96 -3.52
CA TYR A 280 -13.84 -4.37 -4.25
C TYR A 280 -13.45 -5.14 -5.51
N GLY A 281 -14.16 -6.21 -5.81
CA GLY A 281 -14.01 -7.01 -7.01
C GLY A 281 -15.34 -7.40 -7.62
N HIS A 282 -15.32 -7.73 -8.90
CA HIS A 282 -16.53 -8.12 -9.63
C HIS A 282 -17.00 -9.52 -9.27
N ASP A 283 -16.07 -10.38 -8.85
CA ASP A 283 -16.36 -11.76 -8.49
C ASP A 283 -15.45 -12.25 -7.36
N LEU A 284 -15.62 -13.49 -6.97
CA LEU A 284 -14.79 -14.12 -5.93
C LEU A 284 -13.36 -14.42 -6.42
N GLY A 285 -13.14 -14.51 -7.72
CA GLY A 285 -11.81 -14.63 -8.33
C GLY A 285 -10.97 -13.37 -8.10
N ASP A 286 -11.57 -12.19 -8.25
CA ASP A 286 -10.90 -10.93 -7.89
C ASP A 286 -10.53 -10.91 -6.40
N MET A 287 -11.41 -11.41 -5.51
CA MET A 287 -11.12 -11.50 -4.08
C MET A 287 -9.91 -12.39 -3.79
N ILE A 288 -9.75 -13.50 -4.51
CA ILE A 288 -8.56 -14.36 -4.40
C ILE A 288 -7.33 -13.61 -4.93
N ALA A 289 -7.43 -12.97 -6.10
CA ALA A 289 -6.33 -12.27 -6.75
C ALA A 289 -5.75 -11.15 -5.88
N PHE A 290 -6.59 -10.41 -5.16
CA PHE A 290 -6.16 -9.31 -4.30
C PHE A 290 -5.26 -9.75 -3.12
N ALA A 291 -5.25 -11.03 -2.77
CA ALA A 291 -4.30 -11.54 -1.79
C ALA A 291 -2.84 -11.46 -2.28
N PHE A 292 -2.63 -11.32 -3.58
CA PHE A 292 -1.30 -11.27 -4.19
C PHE A 292 -0.72 -9.85 -4.36
N ILE A 293 -1.42 -8.83 -3.85
CA ILE A 293 -0.90 -7.44 -3.79
C ILE A 293 0.05 -7.29 -2.60
N ASN A 294 1.01 -8.20 -2.46
CA ASN A 294 1.99 -8.18 -1.38
C ASN A 294 3.20 -9.06 -1.73
N LYS A 295 4.06 -9.33 -0.75
CA LYS A 295 5.27 -10.13 -0.94
C LYS A 295 5.04 -11.62 -1.23
N LEU A 296 3.85 -12.16 -1.05
CA LEU A 296 3.65 -13.61 -1.13
C LEU A 296 4.11 -14.21 -2.45
N PRO A 297 3.79 -13.65 -3.64
CA PRO A 297 4.28 -14.17 -4.89
C PRO A 297 5.81 -14.03 -5.10
N ILE A 298 6.43 -13.14 -4.33
CA ILE A 298 7.89 -12.92 -4.37
C ILE A 298 8.60 -13.94 -3.48
N ILE A 299 8.03 -14.23 -2.30
CA ILE A 299 8.62 -15.15 -1.31
C ILE A 299 8.51 -16.61 -1.76
N ASP A 300 7.38 -16.98 -2.36
CA ASP A 300 7.12 -18.35 -2.82
C ASP A 300 6.66 -18.35 -4.28
N GLN A 301 7.30 -19.17 -5.09
CA GLN A 301 6.95 -19.31 -6.52
C GLN A 301 5.87 -20.38 -6.77
N ASN A 302 5.36 -21.05 -5.73
CA ASN A 302 4.30 -22.06 -5.88
C ASN A 302 2.91 -21.40 -5.93
N LEU A 303 2.64 -20.74 -7.04
CA LEU A 303 1.41 -19.99 -7.26
C LEU A 303 0.14 -20.84 -7.07
N THR A 304 0.12 -22.09 -7.58
CA THR A 304 -1.05 -22.98 -7.43
C THR A 304 -1.37 -23.23 -5.95
N ARG A 305 -0.35 -23.45 -5.13
CA ARG A 305 -0.50 -23.67 -3.69
C ARG A 305 -1.02 -22.40 -2.99
N GLN A 306 -0.54 -21.23 -3.40
CA GLN A 306 -0.98 -19.96 -2.86
C GLN A 306 -2.45 -19.70 -3.18
N ILE A 307 -2.85 -19.86 -4.45
CA ILE A 307 -4.23 -19.68 -4.90
C ILE A 307 -5.17 -20.59 -4.10
N ALA A 308 -4.84 -21.89 -4.00
CA ALA A 308 -5.64 -22.85 -3.25
C ALA A 308 -5.75 -22.49 -1.76
N TYR A 309 -4.66 -22.01 -1.14
CA TYR A 309 -4.67 -21.55 0.24
C TYR A 309 -5.62 -20.36 0.46
N VAL A 310 -5.50 -19.32 -0.38
CA VAL A 310 -6.33 -18.11 -0.27
C VAL A 310 -7.81 -18.47 -0.48
N SER A 311 -8.10 -19.24 -1.50
CA SER A 311 -9.45 -19.72 -1.81
C SER A 311 -10.06 -20.49 -0.63
N GLN A 312 -9.32 -21.44 -0.05
CA GLN A 312 -9.73 -22.18 1.12
C GLN A 312 -10.02 -21.28 2.31
N ARG A 313 -9.12 -20.32 2.60
CA ARG A 313 -9.28 -19.40 3.73
C ARG A 313 -10.51 -18.49 3.58
N LEU A 314 -10.79 -17.99 2.38
CA LEU A 314 -11.98 -17.20 2.12
C LEU A 314 -13.26 -18.01 2.35
N GLN A 315 -13.28 -19.27 1.91
CA GLN A 315 -14.46 -20.15 2.08
C GLN A 315 -14.69 -20.55 3.56
N GLU A 316 -13.62 -20.82 4.30
CA GLU A 316 -13.70 -21.29 5.68
C GLU A 316 -13.98 -20.17 6.68
N SER A 317 -13.46 -18.98 6.44
CA SER A 317 -13.47 -17.87 7.41
C SER A 317 -13.74 -16.50 6.77
N PRO A 318 -14.84 -16.34 6.00
CA PRO A 318 -15.18 -15.09 5.33
C PRO A 318 -15.40 -13.94 6.32
N ASP A 319 -15.90 -14.24 7.52
CA ASP A 319 -16.17 -13.26 8.57
C ASP A 319 -14.86 -12.60 9.07
N THR A 320 -13.75 -13.34 9.06
CA THR A 320 -12.43 -12.79 9.45
C THR A 320 -12.04 -11.61 8.58
N PHE A 321 -12.45 -11.60 7.32
CA PHE A 321 -12.11 -10.59 6.33
C PHE A 321 -13.27 -9.63 6.04
N ASP A 322 -14.37 -9.77 6.76
CA ASP A 322 -15.62 -9.02 6.52
C ASP A 322 -16.01 -9.04 5.02
N LEU A 323 -16.02 -10.26 4.43
CA LEU A 323 -16.40 -10.45 3.03
C LEU A 323 -17.89 -10.11 2.86
N ARG A 324 -18.20 -9.22 1.93
CA ARG A 324 -19.57 -8.74 1.66
C ARG A 324 -19.93 -8.78 0.20
N VAL A 325 -21.22 -8.90 -0.08
CA VAL A 325 -21.82 -8.64 -1.40
C VAL A 325 -22.65 -7.36 -1.33
N HIS A 326 -22.49 -6.51 -2.34
CA HIS A 326 -23.21 -5.25 -2.47
C HIS A 326 -24.40 -5.42 -3.40
N VAL A 327 -25.60 -5.06 -2.95
CA VAL A 327 -26.86 -5.26 -3.70
C VAL A 327 -27.43 -3.96 -4.25
N SER A 328 -26.93 -2.81 -3.84
CA SER A 328 -27.34 -1.50 -4.33
C SER A 328 -26.20 -0.48 -4.28
N GLY A 329 -26.43 0.66 -4.95
CA GLY A 329 -25.45 1.74 -5.04
C GLY A 329 -24.47 1.55 -6.21
N PRO A 330 -23.45 2.42 -6.33
CA PRO A 330 -22.51 2.40 -7.45
C PRO A 330 -21.72 1.08 -7.59
N ARG A 331 -21.58 0.34 -6.50
CA ARG A 331 -20.89 -0.96 -6.46
C ARG A 331 -21.84 -2.16 -6.35
N ALA A 332 -23.09 -2.00 -6.81
CA ALA A 332 -24.04 -3.09 -6.85
C ALA A 332 -23.48 -4.29 -7.65
N ARG A 333 -23.68 -5.51 -7.13
CA ARG A 333 -23.14 -6.78 -7.63
C ARG A 333 -21.64 -6.99 -7.43
N MET A 334 -20.95 -6.08 -6.76
CA MET A 334 -19.53 -6.30 -6.39
C MET A 334 -19.43 -7.02 -5.05
N PHE A 335 -18.32 -7.71 -4.87
CA PHE A 335 -17.86 -8.24 -3.60
C PHE A 335 -16.88 -7.24 -2.96
N SER A 336 -16.72 -7.31 -1.65
CA SER A 336 -15.69 -6.51 -0.99
C SER A 336 -15.15 -7.18 0.26
N LEU A 337 -13.90 -6.84 0.59
CA LEU A 337 -13.19 -7.25 1.81
C LEU A 337 -12.76 -6.02 2.59
N ALA A 338 -12.76 -6.10 3.92
CA ALA A 338 -12.23 -5.05 4.75
C ALA A 338 -10.70 -4.99 4.61
N GLN A 339 -10.20 -3.81 4.31
CA GLN A 339 -8.77 -3.51 4.22
C GLN A 339 -8.50 -2.13 4.84
N PRO A 340 -8.66 -1.98 6.16
CA PRO A 340 -8.44 -0.70 6.83
C PRO A 340 -7.04 -0.16 6.55
N GLN A 341 -6.95 1.17 6.42
CA GLN A 341 -5.71 1.86 6.15
C GLN A 341 -5.31 2.72 7.33
N LEU A 342 -4.04 2.72 7.64
CA LEU A 342 -3.43 3.66 8.57
C LEU A 342 -2.59 4.67 7.79
N PHE A 343 -2.83 5.93 8.06
CA PHE A 343 -1.97 7.04 7.69
C PHE A 343 -1.20 7.50 8.93
N LEU A 344 0.10 7.60 8.79
CA LEU A 344 1.02 8.05 9.84
C LEU A 344 1.92 9.15 9.29
N ALA A 345 1.88 10.33 9.91
CA ALA A 345 2.82 11.40 9.62
C ALA A 345 3.82 11.54 10.78
N VAL A 346 5.11 11.47 10.45
CA VAL A 346 6.22 11.69 11.39
C VAL A 346 6.99 12.92 10.94
N GLU A 347 7.16 13.89 11.83
CA GLU A 347 7.84 15.15 11.56
C GLU A 347 9.19 15.18 12.24
N LYS A 348 10.24 15.59 11.51
CA LYS A 348 11.56 15.87 12.08
C LYS A 348 11.55 17.23 12.78
N LEU A 349 12.03 17.26 14.02
CA LEU A 349 12.06 18.48 14.85
C LEU A 349 13.26 19.37 14.54
#